data_29d4567296674d4a9f2ddc896b64bf27
#
_entry.id   29d4567296674d4a9f2ddc896b64bf27
#
_cell.length_a   1.000
_cell.length_b   1.000
_cell.length_c   1.000
_cell.angle_alpha   90.00
_cell.angle_beta   90.00
_cell.angle_gamma   90.00
#
_symmetry.space_group_name_H-M   'P 1'
#
loop_
_entity.id
_entity.type
_entity.pdbx_description
1 polymer ?
#
loop_
_entity_poly.entity_id
_entity_poly.type
_entity_poly.pdbx_seq_one_letter_code
_entity_poly.pdbx_strand_id
1 'polypeptide(L)'
;GLGCIGSLPRTMNGEELGRYVCKKLSAQGVRLCGTQKERISRVAVCGGSGAGTIDSACALGADALVTGDVDHHEALYALERGLLLLDAGHGVTERVVLDCVVDRLQTVANALQWNLDIVKSDESHDPWMWVQG
;
A
#
# COMPACT_ATOMS: atom_id res chain seq x y z
N GLY A 1 6.17 3.48 14.57
CA GLY A 1 5.85 4.45 13.53
C GLY A 1 4.83 3.89 12.57
N LEU A 2 4.17 4.76 11.82
CA LEU A 2 3.24 4.35 10.77
C LEU A 2 4.02 4.01 9.49
N GLY A 3 3.62 2.93 8.81
CA GLY A 3 4.22 2.52 7.55
C GLY A 3 5.63 1.94 7.68
N CYS A 4 6.22 1.63 6.54
CA CYS A 4 7.61 1.20 6.42
C CYS A 4 8.21 1.65 5.10
N ILE A 5 9.55 1.58 4.99
CA ILE A 5 10.30 1.89 3.78
C ILE A 5 11.23 0.74 3.45
N GLY A 6 11.35 0.41 2.18
CA GLY A 6 12.19 -0.68 1.71
C GLY A 6 12.70 -0.47 0.30
N SER A 7 13.60 -1.36 -0.13
CA SER A 7 14.11 -1.37 -1.49
C SER A 7 13.35 -2.36 -2.36
N LEU A 8 13.09 -1.97 -3.60
CA LEU A 8 12.53 -2.87 -4.59
C LEU A 8 13.55 -3.96 -5.01
N PRO A 9 13.09 -5.14 -5.43
CA PRO A 9 13.97 -6.21 -5.92
C PRO A 9 14.71 -5.82 -7.21
N ARG A 10 14.16 -4.88 -7.97
CA ARG A 10 14.79 -4.23 -9.14
C ARG A 10 14.28 -2.80 -9.25
N THR A 11 15.03 -1.96 -9.93
CA THR A 11 14.58 -0.62 -10.29
C THR A 11 13.41 -0.69 -11.28
N MET A 12 12.41 0.15 -11.10
CA MET A 12 11.20 0.25 -11.91
C MET A 12 10.93 1.70 -12.29
N ASN A 13 10.20 1.93 -13.38
CA ASN A 13 9.55 3.21 -13.63
C ASN A 13 8.18 3.27 -12.93
N GLY A 14 7.50 4.43 -12.99
CA GLY A 14 6.23 4.63 -12.28
C GLY A 14 5.12 3.67 -12.71
N GLU A 15 4.98 3.41 -14.02
CA GLU A 15 3.96 2.48 -14.52
C GLU A 15 4.27 1.02 -14.16
N GLU A 16 5.55 0.62 -14.25
CA GLU A 16 5.98 -0.71 -13.83
C GLU A 16 5.70 -0.93 -12.34
N LEU A 17 5.98 0.09 -11.50
CA LEU A 17 5.67 0.04 -10.08
C LEU A 17 4.15 -0.06 -9.86
N GLY A 18 3.34 0.72 -10.60
CA GLY A 18 1.88 0.64 -10.52
C GLY A 18 1.38 -0.77 -10.82
N ARG A 19 1.83 -1.37 -11.92
CA ARG A 19 1.49 -2.77 -12.27
C ARG A 19 1.97 -3.77 -11.21
N TYR A 20 3.16 -3.55 -10.66
CA TYR A 20 3.71 -4.39 -9.59
C TYR A 20 2.85 -4.31 -8.32
N VAL A 21 2.44 -3.10 -7.91
CA VAL A 21 1.54 -2.87 -6.76
C VAL A 21 0.18 -3.54 -6.99
N CYS A 22 -0.45 -3.32 -8.16
CA CYS A 22 -1.72 -3.99 -8.50
C CYS A 22 -1.62 -5.51 -8.33
N LYS A 23 -0.54 -6.11 -8.88
CA LYS A 23 -0.34 -7.56 -8.77
C LYS A 23 -0.14 -8.02 -7.33
N LYS A 24 0.64 -7.28 -6.52
CA LYS A 24 0.96 -7.67 -5.13
C LYS A 24 -0.22 -7.50 -4.17
N LEU A 25 -1.06 -6.50 -4.40
CA LEU A 25 -2.22 -6.21 -3.57
C LEU A 25 -3.51 -6.83 -4.12
N SER A 26 -3.48 -7.46 -5.30
CA SER A 26 -4.68 -7.87 -6.04
C SER A 26 -5.65 -6.71 -6.27
N ALA A 27 -5.10 -5.50 -6.47
CA ALA A 27 -5.85 -4.29 -6.74
C ALA A 27 -6.33 -4.25 -8.19
N GLN A 28 -7.54 -3.73 -8.42
CA GLN A 28 -8.09 -3.56 -9.76
C GLN A 28 -7.39 -2.44 -10.56
N GLY A 29 -6.79 -1.48 -9.83
CA GLY A 29 -6.03 -0.37 -10.40
C GLY A 29 -5.36 0.44 -9.31
N VAL A 30 -4.49 1.35 -9.72
CA VAL A 30 -3.88 2.37 -8.85
C VAL A 30 -3.98 3.73 -9.51
N ARG A 31 -4.23 4.77 -8.72
CA ARG A 31 -4.04 6.15 -9.18
C ARG A 31 -2.58 6.53 -8.97
N LEU A 32 -1.97 7.12 -9.95
CA LEU A 32 -0.57 7.51 -9.90
C LEU A 32 -0.44 9.03 -10.05
N CYS A 33 0.23 9.67 -9.11
CA CYS A 33 0.54 11.09 -9.14
C CYS A 33 2.03 11.32 -8.94
N GLY A 34 2.59 12.19 -9.74
CA GLY A 34 4.01 12.57 -9.69
C GLY A 34 4.66 12.56 -11.05
N THR A 35 5.89 13.06 -11.08
CA THR A 35 6.72 12.99 -12.28
C THR A 35 7.00 11.54 -12.62
N GLN A 36 7.04 11.23 -13.92
CA GLN A 36 7.47 9.91 -14.38
C GLN A 36 8.94 9.67 -14.01
N LYS A 37 9.15 9.25 -12.75
CA LYS A 37 10.48 8.81 -12.34
C LYS A 37 10.83 7.54 -13.10
N GLU A 38 11.88 7.61 -13.90
CA GLU A 38 12.35 6.45 -14.67
C GLU A 38 13.04 5.40 -13.80
N ARG A 39 13.46 5.79 -12.59
CA ARG A 39 14.25 4.94 -11.69
C ARG A 39 13.77 5.04 -10.25
N ILE A 40 12.87 4.14 -9.89
CA ILE A 40 12.37 3.97 -8.53
C ILE A 40 13.02 2.72 -7.95
N SER A 41 13.68 2.87 -6.83
CA SER A 41 14.35 1.77 -6.13
C SER A 41 13.93 1.65 -4.67
N ARG A 42 13.53 2.78 -4.06
CA ARG A 42 13.18 2.86 -2.63
C ARG A 42 11.74 3.31 -2.46
N VAL A 43 10.91 2.49 -1.84
CA VAL A 43 9.47 2.72 -1.72
C VAL A 43 9.06 2.73 -0.26
N ALA A 44 8.31 3.76 0.12
CA ALA A 44 7.56 3.81 1.35
C ALA A 44 6.17 3.22 1.14
N VAL A 45 5.64 2.56 2.16
CA VAL A 45 4.27 2.02 2.16
C VAL A 45 3.58 2.37 3.46
N CYS A 46 2.32 2.82 3.36
CA CYS A 46 1.44 3.06 4.49
C CYS A 46 0.02 2.64 4.10
N GLY A 47 -0.51 1.58 4.70
CA GLY A 47 -1.87 1.11 4.43
C GLY A 47 -2.91 2.11 4.92
N GLY A 48 -4.09 2.08 4.32
CA GLY A 48 -5.16 3.03 4.57
C GLY A 48 -4.81 4.45 4.11
N SER A 49 -5.32 5.47 4.80
CA SER A 49 -5.06 6.87 4.51
C SER A 49 -3.70 7.30 5.06
N GLY A 50 -2.66 7.15 4.27
CA GLY A 50 -1.27 7.36 4.67
C GLY A 50 -0.61 8.63 4.14
N ALA A 51 -1.34 9.56 3.52
CA ALA A 51 -0.77 10.79 2.96
C ALA A 51 -0.04 11.66 4.00
N GLY A 52 -0.43 11.60 5.27
CA GLY A 52 0.30 12.24 6.38
C GLY A 52 1.74 11.75 6.57
N THR A 53 2.16 10.70 5.87
CA THR A 53 3.54 10.17 5.91
C THR A 53 4.43 10.69 4.77
N ILE A 54 3.94 11.57 3.89
CA ILE A 54 4.67 12.12 2.74
C ILE A 54 6.02 12.72 3.18
N ASP A 55 6.01 13.60 4.18
CA ASP A 55 7.24 14.24 4.65
C ASP A 55 8.25 13.24 5.23
N SER A 56 7.76 12.26 5.97
CA SER A 56 8.61 11.20 6.52
C SER A 56 9.20 10.32 5.42
N ALA A 57 8.42 9.99 4.40
CA ALA A 57 8.88 9.23 3.24
C ALA A 57 9.98 10.00 2.49
N CYS A 58 9.77 11.30 2.24
CA CYS A 58 10.76 12.16 1.61
C CYS A 58 12.04 12.27 2.45
N ALA A 59 11.92 12.51 3.75
CA ALA A 59 13.07 12.65 4.66
C ALA A 59 13.91 11.37 4.73
N LEU A 60 13.27 10.21 4.57
CA LEU A 60 13.94 8.90 4.53
C LEU A 60 14.43 8.52 3.13
N GLY A 61 14.28 9.39 2.14
CA GLY A 61 14.77 9.17 0.78
C GLY A 61 13.96 8.15 -0.02
N ALA A 62 12.65 8.10 0.18
CA ALA A 62 11.77 7.32 -0.68
C ALA A 62 11.65 7.96 -2.07
N ASP A 63 11.63 7.14 -3.11
CA ASP A 63 11.32 7.56 -4.47
C ASP A 63 9.81 7.60 -4.70
N ALA A 64 9.08 6.74 -3.98
CA ALA A 64 7.63 6.62 -4.09
C ALA A 64 7.00 6.28 -2.74
N LEU A 65 5.71 6.63 -2.58
CA LEU A 65 4.83 6.22 -1.49
C LEU A 65 3.63 5.48 -2.05
N VAL A 66 3.36 4.28 -1.53
CA VAL A 66 2.13 3.51 -1.80
C VAL A 66 1.22 3.60 -0.60
N THR A 67 -0.03 4.04 -0.83
CA THR A 67 -1.04 4.26 0.21
C THR A 67 -2.45 4.16 -0.37
N GLY A 68 -3.47 4.61 0.35
CA GLY A 68 -4.85 4.76 -0.09
C GLY A 68 -5.46 6.10 0.34
N ASP A 69 -6.65 6.40 -0.19
CA ASP A 69 -7.48 7.56 0.17
C ASP A 69 -6.76 8.90 0.07
N VAL A 70 -6.04 9.11 -1.01
CA VAL A 70 -5.33 10.36 -1.25
C VAL A 70 -6.28 11.41 -1.85
N ASP A 71 -6.34 12.58 -1.25
CA ASP A 71 -7.07 13.71 -1.79
C ASP A 71 -6.25 14.51 -2.83
N HIS A 72 -6.91 15.48 -3.46
CA HIS A 72 -6.29 16.31 -4.50
C HIS A 72 -5.13 17.15 -3.97
N HIS A 73 -5.26 17.73 -2.78
CA HIS A 73 -4.23 18.60 -2.21
C HIS A 73 -3.02 17.82 -1.73
N GLU A 74 -3.23 16.65 -1.17
CA GLU A 74 -2.18 15.72 -0.78
C GLU A 74 -1.39 15.23 -2.00
N ALA A 75 -2.10 14.94 -3.11
CA ALA A 75 -1.45 14.57 -4.37
C ALA A 75 -0.58 15.70 -4.92
N LEU A 76 -1.07 16.95 -4.92
CA LEU A 76 -0.29 18.13 -5.30
C LEU A 76 0.93 18.31 -4.40
N TYR A 77 0.75 18.15 -3.10
CA TYR A 77 1.83 18.26 -2.13
C TYR A 77 2.94 17.23 -2.37
N ALA A 78 2.58 15.96 -2.61
CA ALA A 78 3.56 14.93 -2.96
C ALA A 78 4.32 15.28 -4.26
N LEU A 79 3.61 15.82 -5.26
CA LEU A 79 4.19 16.28 -6.52
C LEU A 79 5.24 17.38 -6.29
N GLU A 80 4.92 18.39 -5.47
CA GLU A 80 5.84 19.49 -5.09
C GLU A 80 7.09 18.97 -4.37
N ARG A 81 6.93 17.91 -3.57
CA ARG A 81 8.04 17.23 -2.87
C ARG A 81 8.85 16.30 -3.78
N GLY A 82 8.45 16.14 -5.03
CA GLY A 82 9.10 15.24 -5.99
C GLY A 82 8.95 13.76 -5.64
N LEU A 83 7.95 13.40 -4.83
CA LEU A 83 7.62 12.03 -4.45
C LEU A 83 6.59 11.47 -5.42
N LEU A 84 6.86 10.29 -6.01
CA LEU A 84 5.83 9.56 -6.74
C LEU A 84 4.82 9.00 -5.76
N LEU A 85 3.53 9.26 -5.97
CA LEU A 85 2.46 8.78 -5.11
C LEU A 85 1.59 7.76 -5.84
N LEU A 86 1.37 6.62 -5.22
CA LEU A 86 0.47 5.58 -5.70
C LEU A 86 -0.64 5.38 -4.69
N ASP A 87 -1.86 5.68 -5.11
CA ASP A 87 -3.06 5.38 -4.34
C ASP A 87 -3.68 4.09 -4.89
N ALA A 88 -3.60 3.04 -4.09
CA ALA A 88 -4.11 1.72 -4.41
C ALA A 88 -5.46 1.41 -3.75
N GLY A 89 -6.02 2.38 -3.04
CA GLY A 89 -7.26 2.26 -2.27
C GLY A 89 -7.05 1.82 -0.82
N HIS A 90 -7.96 2.24 0.05
CA HIS A 90 -7.88 2.01 1.50
C HIS A 90 -7.92 0.53 1.85
N GLY A 91 -9.04 -0.11 1.57
CA GLY A 91 -9.28 -1.49 1.96
C GLY A 91 -8.27 -2.47 1.38
N VAL A 92 -7.84 -2.24 0.15
CA VAL A 92 -6.85 -3.08 -0.53
C VAL A 92 -5.49 -3.02 0.15
N THR A 93 -5.05 -1.82 0.55
CA THR A 93 -3.75 -1.63 1.20
C THR A 93 -3.72 -2.13 2.64
N GLU A 94 -4.85 -2.19 3.33
CA GLU A 94 -4.95 -2.73 4.69
C GLU A 94 -5.15 -4.24 4.72
N ARG A 95 -5.88 -4.79 3.76
CA ARG A 95 -6.27 -6.20 3.74
C ARG A 95 -5.09 -7.18 3.72
N VAL A 96 -3.95 -6.75 3.23
CA VAL A 96 -2.73 -7.59 3.15
C VAL A 96 -2.23 -8.07 4.52
N VAL A 97 -2.54 -7.35 5.59
CA VAL A 97 -2.10 -7.73 6.94
C VAL A 97 -2.89 -8.92 7.50
N LEU A 98 -4.10 -9.16 6.98
CA LEU A 98 -5.02 -10.16 7.55
C LEU A 98 -4.43 -11.58 7.52
N ASP A 99 -3.70 -11.95 6.47
CA ASP A 99 -3.08 -13.27 6.39
C ASP A 99 -2.06 -13.45 7.51
N CYS A 100 -1.20 -12.45 7.76
CA CYS A 100 -0.25 -12.48 8.87
C CYS A 100 -0.95 -12.51 10.25
N VAL A 101 -2.08 -11.80 10.38
CA VAL A 101 -2.86 -11.78 11.63
C VAL A 101 -3.46 -13.15 11.91
N VAL A 102 -4.08 -13.79 10.90
CA VAL A 102 -4.65 -15.14 11.03
C VAL A 102 -3.56 -16.14 11.42
N ASP A 103 -2.44 -16.16 10.72
CA ASP A 103 -1.32 -17.08 11.00
C ASP A 103 -0.79 -16.90 12.43
N ARG A 104 -0.65 -15.65 12.87
CA ARG A 104 -0.17 -15.34 14.21
C ARG A 104 -1.16 -15.75 15.29
N LEU A 105 -2.45 -15.46 15.11
CA LEU A 105 -3.49 -15.86 16.04
C LEU A 105 -3.62 -17.38 16.11
N GLN A 106 -3.57 -18.08 14.97
CA GLN A 106 -3.62 -19.55 14.95
C GLN A 106 -2.42 -20.15 15.68
N THR A 107 -1.22 -19.57 15.50
CA THR A 107 -0.02 -20.01 16.24
C THR A 107 -0.20 -19.87 17.75
N VAL A 108 -0.76 -18.76 18.22
CA VAL A 108 -1.02 -18.54 19.64
C VAL A 108 -2.10 -19.49 20.15
N ALA A 109 -3.20 -19.66 19.42
CA ALA A 109 -4.27 -20.59 19.79
C ALA A 109 -3.76 -22.03 19.95
N ASN A 110 -2.92 -22.48 19.01
CA ASN A 110 -2.30 -23.81 19.08
C ASN A 110 -1.37 -23.95 20.30
N ALA A 111 -0.54 -22.94 20.58
CA ALA A 111 0.36 -22.95 21.74
C ALA A 111 -0.38 -22.98 23.08
N LEU A 112 -1.54 -22.36 23.15
CA LEU A 112 -2.42 -22.36 24.31
C LEU A 112 -3.40 -23.54 24.35
N GLN A 113 -3.30 -24.44 23.38
CA GLN A 113 -4.20 -25.60 23.23
C GLN A 113 -5.69 -25.21 23.13
N TRP A 114 -5.98 -24.04 22.58
CA TRP A 114 -7.34 -23.64 22.30
C TRP A 114 -7.83 -24.37 21.05
N ASN A 115 -9.00 -24.97 21.16
CA ASN A 115 -9.65 -25.60 20.00
C ASN A 115 -10.40 -24.55 19.17
N LEU A 116 -9.63 -23.72 18.45
CA LEU A 116 -10.14 -22.64 17.61
C LEU A 116 -9.61 -22.79 16.20
N ASP A 117 -10.49 -22.55 15.23
CA ASP A 117 -10.14 -22.39 13.82
C ASP A 117 -10.31 -20.91 13.44
N ILE A 118 -9.23 -20.27 13.07
CA ILE A 118 -9.19 -18.82 12.79
C ILE A 118 -9.13 -18.64 11.29
N VAL A 119 -10.16 -18.05 10.74
CA VAL A 119 -10.32 -17.86 9.30
C VAL A 119 -10.45 -16.38 8.94
N LYS A 120 -9.90 -16.01 7.79
CA LYS A 120 -10.12 -14.71 7.19
C LYS A 120 -11.48 -14.71 6.48
N SER A 121 -12.29 -13.67 6.70
CA SER A 121 -13.52 -13.48 5.92
C SER A 121 -13.17 -13.19 4.45
N ASP A 122 -13.85 -13.86 3.54
CA ASP A 122 -13.75 -13.61 2.10
C ASP A 122 -14.66 -12.47 1.62
N GLU A 123 -15.53 -11.96 2.49
CA GLU A 123 -16.37 -10.83 2.16
C GLU A 123 -15.55 -9.57 2.01
N SER A 124 -15.73 -8.87 0.90
CA SER A 124 -15.16 -7.54 0.68
C SER A 124 -16.11 -6.50 1.25
N HIS A 125 -15.60 -5.69 2.16
CA HIS A 125 -16.33 -4.54 2.69
C HIS A 125 -15.87 -3.21 2.07
N ASP A 126 -15.11 -3.26 0.97
CA ASP A 126 -14.76 -2.04 0.25
C ASP A 126 -16.03 -1.44 -0.35
N PRO A 127 -16.42 -0.21 0.05
CA PRO A 127 -17.65 0.42 -0.46
C PRO A 127 -17.51 0.88 -1.92
N TRP A 128 -16.30 0.86 -2.47
CA TRP A 128 -16.00 1.35 -3.81
C TRP A 128 -16.04 0.24 -4.86
N MET A 129 -16.57 0.58 -6.02
CA MET A 129 -16.62 -0.28 -7.18
C MET A 129 -15.94 0.42 -8.35
N TRP A 130 -15.03 -0.28 -9.02
CA TRP A 130 -14.40 0.22 -10.24
C TRP A 130 -15.35 0.04 -11.43
N VAL A 131 -15.69 1.15 -12.10
CA VAL A 131 -16.45 1.14 -13.35
C VAL A 131 -15.49 1.51 -14.46
N GLN A 132 -15.36 0.63 -15.45
CA GLN A 132 -14.58 0.90 -16.66
C GLN A 132 -15.47 1.57 -17.70
N GLY A 133 -14.95 2.63 -18.37
CA GLY A 133 -15.62 3.32 -19.47
C GLY A 133 -15.37 2.63 -20.79
#